data_76d1026d56820a5f15694d7a5ded16c5
#
_entry.id   76d1026d56820a5f15694d7a5ded16c5
#
_cell.length_a   1.000
_cell.length_b   1.000
_cell.length_c   1.000
_cell.angle_alpha   90.00
_cell.angle_beta   90.00
_cell.angle_gamma   90.00
#
_symmetry.space_group_name_H-M   'P 1'
#
loop_
_entity.id
_entity.type
_entity.pdbx_description
1 polymer ?
#
loop_
_entity_poly.entity_id
_entity_poly.type
_entity_poly.pdbx_seq_one_letter_code
_entity_poly.pdbx_strand_id
1 'polypeptide(L)'
;TLFRSLGDWGLQMGLIITELRERKPELVYYDENYTGEYPKEAPFTISELEEIYPASSAKSKEDAAYKALAMEATYKLQNGVRGYRALWQHILNVSVADLKKNYSSLNVEFDLWKGESDVHELIPEMVAYMKENGYAYISDGALVVDVKKDTDTKEVPPCMILKSDGAD
;
A
#
# COMPACT_ATOMS: atom_id res chain seq x y z
N THR A 1 4.10 24.92 1.01
CA THR A 1 4.27 23.66 0.26
C THR A 1 3.28 22.64 0.78
N LEU A 2 2.43 22.11 -0.12
CA LEU A 2 1.55 20.98 0.18
C LEU A 2 2.29 19.70 -0.19
N PHE A 3 2.43 18.81 0.78
CA PHE A 3 2.98 17.48 0.58
C PHE A 3 1.99 16.44 1.08
N ARG A 4 1.66 15.48 0.20
CA ARG A 4 0.85 14.29 0.53
C ARG A 4 1.40 13.12 -0.27
N SER A 5 1.65 11.99 0.37
CA SER A 5 1.92 10.72 -0.32
C SER A 5 0.63 9.90 -0.40
N LEU A 6 0.49 9.14 -1.47
CA LEU A 6 -0.60 8.18 -1.60
C LEU A 6 -0.17 6.87 -0.94
N GLY A 7 -0.99 6.37 -0.02
CA GLY A 7 -0.83 5.06 0.60
C GLY A 7 -1.38 3.97 -0.31
N ASP A 8 -0.59 3.59 -1.30
CA ASP A 8 -1.03 2.72 -2.39
C ASP A 8 -0.34 1.35 -2.43
N TRP A 9 0.41 0.99 -1.39
CA TRP A 9 1.27 -0.18 -1.40
C TRP A 9 1.10 -1.13 -0.22
N GLY A 10 0.49 -0.68 0.86
CA GLY A 10 0.35 -1.41 2.12
C GLY A 10 -0.89 -2.30 2.18
N LEU A 11 -1.20 -2.74 3.42
CA LEU A 11 -2.32 -3.63 3.76
C LEU A 11 -3.67 -3.14 3.23
N GLN A 12 -3.89 -1.85 3.11
CA GLN A 12 -5.13 -1.29 2.57
C GLN A 12 -5.41 -1.77 1.15
N MET A 13 -4.39 -1.96 0.33
CA MET A 13 -4.56 -2.53 -1.02
C MET A 13 -4.96 -4.00 -0.94
N GLY A 14 -4.33 -4.77 -0.06
CA GLY A 14 -4.73 -6.16 0.20
C GLY A 14 -6.16 -6.29 0.70
N LEU A 15 -6.61 -5.38 1.57
CA LEU A 15 -7.99 -5.33 2.05
C LEU A 15 -8.99 -5.09 0.92
N ILE A 16 -8.72 -4.12 0.05
CA ILE A 16 -9.57 -3.81 -1.11
C ILE A 16 -9.62 -5.02 -2.06
N ILE A 17 -8.48 -5.61 -2.38
CA ILE A 17 -8.39 -6.77 -3.29
C ILE A 17 -9.14 -7.98 -2.70
N THR A 18 -9.03 -8.22 -1.40
CA THR A 18 -9.72 -9.32 -0.72
C THR A 18 -11.23 -9.13 -0.75
N GLU A 19 -11.71 -7.94 -0.44
CA GLU A 19 -13.15 -7.63 -0.49
C GLU A 19 -13.69 -7.71 -1.93
N LEU A 20 -12.93 -7.24 -2.92
CA LEU A 20 -13.28 -7.39 -4.32
C LEU A 20 -13.39 -8.87 -4.71
N ARG A 21 -12.48 -9.72 -4.22
CA ARG A 21 -12.50 -11.16 -4.47
C ARG A 21 -13.73 -11.83 -3.86
N GLU A 22 -14.17 -11.40 -2.68
CA GLU A 22 -15.41 -11.92 -2.09
C GLU A 22 -16.65 -11.49 -2.87
N ARG A 23 -16.69 -10.24 -3.33
CA ARG A 23 -17.85 -9.69 -4.06
C ARG A 23 -17.91 -10.13 -5.53
N LYS A 24 -16.75 -10.32 -6.17
CA LYS A 24 -16.60 -10.63 -7.60
C LYS A 24 -15.56 -11.73 -7.81
N PRO A 25 -15.81 -12.96 -7.31
CA PRO A 25 -14.83 -14.07 -7.35
C PRO A 25 -14.51 -14.54 -8.77
N GLU A 26 -15.37 -14.23 -9.73
CA GLU A 26 -15.26 -14.61 -11.16
C GLU A 26 -14.22 -13.78 -11.92
N LEU A 27 -13.66 -12.73 -11.33
CA LEU A 27 -12.72 -11.86 -12.02
C LEU A 27 -11.41 -12.59 -12.35
N VAL A 28 -10.98 -12.48 -13.58
CA VAL A 28 -9.79 -13.14 -14.15
C VAL A 28 -8.47 -12.79 -13.41
N TYR A 29 -8.46 -11.72 -12.65
CA TYR A 29 -7.28 -11.25 -11.89
C TYR A 29 -6.84 -12.21 -10.79
N TYR A 30 -7.71 -13.12 -10.34
CA TYR A 30 -7.41 -14.09 -9.28
C TYR A 30 -6.92 -15.44 -9.80
N ASP A 31 -6.97 -15.64 -11.11
CA ASP A 31 -6.40 -16.84 -11.77
C ASP A 31 -4.90 -16.60 -12.04
N GLU A 32 -4.05 -17.20 -11.21
CA GLU A 32 -2.60 -17.08 -11.33
C GLU A 32 -2.04 -17.78 -12.59
N ASN A 33 -2.81 -18.65 -13.22
CA ASN A 33 -2.45 -19.31 -14.48
C ASN A 33 -2.88 -18.51 -15.72
N TYR A 34 -3.61 -17.42 -15.54
CA TYR A 34 -4.05 -16.59 -16.66
C TYR A 34 -2.87 -15.91 -17.35
N THR A 35 -2.70 -16.17 -18.64
CA THR A 35 -1.61 -15.63 -19.47
C THR A 35 -2.07 -14.59 -20.49
N GLY A 36 -3.39 -14.36 -20.59
CA GLY A 36 -3.96 -13.37 -21.50
C GLY A 36 -3.73 -11.92 -21.09
N GLU A 37 -4.28 -11.00 -21.87
CA GLU A 37 -4.33 -9.58 -21.53
C GLU A 37 -5.48 -9.32 -20.56
N TYR A 38 -5.22 -8.56 -19.50
CA TYR A 38 -6.26 -8.14 -18.58
C TYR A 38 -7.17 -7.06 -19.20
N PRO A 39 -8.46 -7.01 -18.81
CA PRO A 39 -9.37 -5.97 -19.28
C PRO A 39 -8.80 -4.58 -19.08
N LYS A 40 -9.01 -3.68 -20.05
CA LYS A 40 -8.56 -2.29 -19.96
C LYS A 40 -9.43 -1.44 -19.02
N GLU A 41 -10.69 -1.81 -18.88
CA GLU A 41 -11.64 -1.13 -18.02
C GLU A 41 -11.59 -1.71 -16.60
N ALA A 42 -11.71 -0.84 -15.60
CA ALA A 42 -11.79 -1.25 -14.21
C ALA A 42 -13.08 -2.07 -13.97
N PRO A 43 -13.01 -3.20 -13.26
CA PRO A 43 -14.18 -4.03 -12.96
C PRO A 43 -15.06 -3.45 -11.84
N PHE A 44 -14.85 -2.21 -11.46
CA PHE A 44 -15.54 -1.49 -10.40
C PHE A 44 -15.56 0.02 -10.66
N THR A 45 -16.47 0.70 -9.98
CA THR A 45 -16.59 2.16 -9.96
C THR A 45 -15.91 2.76 -8.72
N ILE A 46 -15.75 4.09 -8.70
CA ILE A 46 -15.25 4.80 -7.51
C ILE A 46 -16.20 4.61 -6.32
N SER A 47 -17.52 4.66 -6.54
CA SER A 47 -18.51 4.45 -5.47
C SER A 47 -18.42 3.07 -4.84
N GLU A 48 -18.15 2.03 -5.65
CA GLU A 48 -17.89 0.68 -5.11
C GLU A 48 -16.62 0.65 -4.25
N LEU A 49 -15.53 1.33 -4.66
CA LEU A 49 -14.30 1.41 -3.86
C LEU A 49 -14.50 2.16 -2.53
N GLU A 50 -15.31 3.22 -2.53
CA GLU A 50 -15.66 3.97 -1.32
C GLU A 50 -16.42 3.12 -0.29
N GLU A 51 -17.18 2.13 -0.73
CA GLU A 51 -17.86 1.17 0.14
C GLU A 51 -16.93 0.00 0.57
N ILE A 52 -16.09 -0.46 -0.34
CA ILE A 52 -15.23 -1.63 -0.16
C ILE A 52 -14.21 -1.41 0.96
N TYR A 53 -13.51 -0.27 0.96
CA TYR A 53 -12.43 -0.05 1.91
C TYR A 53 -12.91 0.02 3.38
N PRO A 54 -13.96 0.78 3.75
CA PRO A 54 -14.47 0.76 5.11
C PRO A 54 -14.99 -0.62 5.54
N ALA A 55 -15.69 -1.33 4.64
CA ALA A 55 -16.20 -2.67 4.91
C ALA A 55 -15.08 -3.66 5.19
N SER A 56 -14.06 -3.71 4.33
CA SER A 56 -12.91 -4.60 4.50
C SER A 56 -12.09 -4.26 5.74
N SER A 57 -11.92 -2.98 6.04
CA SER A 57 -11.24 -2.51 7.24
C SER A 57 -11.98 -2.93 8.52
N ALA A 58 -13.32 -2.87 8.54
CA ALA A 58 -14.11 -3.34 9.67
C ALA A 58 -13.99 -4.85 9.84
N LYS A 59 -14.20 -5.63 8.77
CA LYS A 59 -14.04 -7.10 8.77
C LYS A 59 -12.68 -7.54 9.31
N SER A 60 -11.61 -6.89 8.88
CA SER A 60 -10.24 -7.25 9.28
C SER A 60 -9.93 -7.03 10.76
N LYS A 61 -10.73 -6.24 11.46
CA LYS A 61 -10.61 -6.03 12.92
C LYS A 61 -11.32 -7.10 13.73
N GLU A 62 -12.36 -7.69 13.15
CA GLU A 62 -13.23 -8.66 13.80
C GLU A 62 -12.86 -10.10 13.42
N ASP A 63 -12.29 -10.31 12.22
CA ASP A 63 -11.93 -11.61 11.68
C ASP A 63 -10.44 -11.68 11.33
N ALA A 64 -9.70 -12.44 12.14
CA ALA A 64 -8.26 -12.67 11.93
C ALA A 64 -7.97 -13.49 10.67
N ALA A 65 -8.86 -14.38 10.24
CA ALA A 65 -8.70 -15.15 9.01
C ALA A 65 -8.86 -14.25 7.79
N TYR A 66 -9.84 -13.35 7.81
CA TYR A 66 -10.00 -12.34 6.76
C TYR A 66 -8.77 -11.42 6.66
N LYS A 67 -8.24 -10.98 7.82
CA LYS A 67 -7.02 -10.18 7.85
C LYS A 67 -5.82 -10.93 7.25
N ALA A 68 -5.68 -12.23 7.53
CA ALA A 68 -4.62 -13.05 6.95
C ALA A 68 -4.73 -13.13 5.43
N LEU A 69 -5.95 -13.26 4.88
CA LEU A 69 -6.16 -13.22 3.42
C LEU A 69 -5.77 -11.87 2.82
N ALA A 70 -6.05 -10.77 3.51
CA ALA A 70 -5.64 -9.44 3.05
C ALA A 70 -4.10 -9.25 3.09
N MET A 71 -3.43 -9.81 4.09
CA MET A 71 -1.95 -9.83 4.15
C MET A 71 -1.37 -10.67 3.00
N GLU A 72 -1.97 -11.84 2.69
CA GLU A 72 -1.57 -12.65 1.55
C GLU A 72 -1.78 -11.89 0.23
N ALA A 73 -2.90 -11.20 0.07
CA ALA A 73 -3.17 -10.39 -1.12
C ALA A 73 -2.15 -9.25 -1.28
N THR A 74 -1.77 -8.59 -0.17
CA THR A 74 -0.70 -7.58 -0.14
C THR A 74 0.63 -8.19 -0.57
N TYR A 75 1.00 -9.33 -0.02
CA TYR A 75 2.22 -10.05 -0.37
C TYR A 75 2.25 -10.39 -1.87
N LYS A 76 1.17 -10.93 -2.43
CA LYS A 76 1.06 -11.24 -3.87
C LYS A 76 1.20 -10.00 -4.74
N LEU A 77 0.57 -8.90 -4.35
CA LEU A 77 0.72 -7.61 -5.01
C LEU A 77 2.19 -7.15 -5.05
N GLN A 78 2.84 -7.11 -3.91
CA GLN A 78 4.22 -6.64 -3.76
C GLN A 78 5.21 -7.53 -4.49
N ASN A 79 4.98 -8.84 -4.51
CA ASN A 79 5.81 -9.82 -5.23
C ASN A 79 5.48 -9.95 -6.73
N GLY A 80 4.67 -9.06 -7.28
CA GLY A 80 4.51 -8.93 -8.72
C GLY A 80 3.57 -9.96 -9.36
N VAL A 81 2.67 -10.59 -8.60
CA VAL A 81 1.65 -11.49 -9.19
C VAL A 81 0.79 -10.68 -10.16
N ARG A 82 0.81 -11.08 -11.43
CA ARG A 82 0.30 -10.30 -12.58
C ARG A 82 -1.15 -9.81 -12.38
N GLY A 83 -2.05 -10.68 -11.95
CA GLY A 83 -3.45 -10.34 -11.75
C GLY A 83 -3.65 -9.31 -10.65
N TYR A 84 -2.94 -9.47 -9.52
CA TYR A 84 -2.98 -8.53 -8.39
C TYR A 84 -2.41 -7.16 -8.78
N ARG A 85 -1.33 -7.12 -9.56
CA ARG A 85 -0.77 -5.88 -10.12
C ARG A 85 -1.72 -5.19 -11.09
N ALA A 86 -2.36 -5.95 -11.97
CA ALA A 86 -3.32 -5.39 -12.93
C ALA A 86 -4.56 -4.82 -12.22
N LEU A 87 -5.09 -5.52 -11.21
CA LEU A 87 -6.21 -5.05 -10.41
C LEU A 87 -5.84 -3.80 -9.59
N TRP A 88 -4.66 -3.81 -8.95
CA TRP A 88 -4.11 -2.66 -8.25
C TRP A 88 -3.98 -1.42 -9.16
N GLN A 89 -3.51 -1.60 -10.38
CA GLN A 89 -3.41 -0.49 -11.34
C GLN A 89 -4.78 0.13 -11.64
N HIS A 90 -5.84 -0.69 -11.72
CA HIS A 90 -7.20 -0.17 -11.84
C HIS A 90 -7.65 0.62 -10.61
N ILE A 91 -7.33 0.11 -9.40
CA ILE A 91 -7.63 0.81 -8.14
C ILE A 91 -6.96 2.19 -8.15
N LEU A 92 -5.68 2.26 -8.51
CA LEU A 92 -4.95 3.53 -8.60
C LEU A 92 -5.57 4.47 -9.63
N ASN A 93 -5.82 3.98 -10.84
CA ASN A 93 -6.33 4.81 -11.93
C ASN A 93 -7.68 5.46 -11.56
N VAL A 94 -8.59 4.68 -10.98
CA VAL A 94 -9.92 5.16 -10.56
C VAL A 94 -9.78 6.14 -9.39
N SER A 95 -8.99 5.80 -8.37
CA SER A 95 -8.82 6.63 -7.17
C SER A 95 -8.10 7.95 -7.47
N VAL A 96 -7.01 7.91 -8.24
CA VAL A 96 -6.25 9.12 -8.60
C VAL A 96 -7.07 10.04 -9.49
N ALA A 97 -7.86 9.49 -10.42
CA ALA A 97 -8.75 10.31 -11.26
C ALA A 97 -9.78 11.07 -10.40
N ASP A 98 -10.38 10.41 -9.41
CA ASP A 98 -11.32 11.05 -8.49
C ASP A 98 -10.63 12.08 -7.58
N LEU A 99 -9.47 11.74 -7.01
CA LEU A 99 -8.68 12.69 -6.21
C LEU A 99 -8.34 13.95 -7.01
N LYS A 100 -7.91 13.82 -8.27
CA LYS A 100 -7.61 14.96 -9.15
C LYS A 100 -8.84 15.85 -9.35
N LYS A 101 -10.00 15.25 -9.57
CA LYS A 101 -11.26 15.98 -9.70
C LYS A 101 -11.60 16.76 -8.42
N ASN A 102 -11.44 16.12 -7.25
CA ASN A 102 -11.72 16.74 -5.96
C ASN A 102 -10.75 17.89 -5.66
N TYR A 103 -9.45 17.71 -5.90
CA TYR A 103 -8.46 18.78 -5.73
C TYR A 103 -8.69 19.94 -6.70
N SER A 104 -9.03 19.65 -7.96
CA SER A 104 -9.36 20.68 -8.95
C SER A 104 -10.56 21.52 -8.51
N SER A 105 -11.59 20.91 -7.90
CA SER A 105 -12.75 21.66 -7.36
C SER A 105 -12.38 22.59 -6.21
N LEU A 106 -11.29 22.31 -5.51
CA LEU A 106 -10.72 23.15 -4.45
C LEU A 106 -9.66 24.13 -4.96
N ASN A 107 -9.47 24.20 -6.28
CA ASN A 107 -8.41 24.98 -6.94
C ASN A 107 -7.01 24.64 -6.41
N VAL A 108 -6.74 23.34 -6.16
CA VAL A 108 -5.46 22.79 -5.74
C VAL A 108 -4.90 21.94 -6.86
N GLU A 109 -3.67 22.19 -7.23
CA GLU A 109 -2.91 21.42 -8.22
C GLU A 109 -1.61 20.90 -7.61
N PHE A 110 -1.15 19.74 -8.08
CA PHE A 110 0.12 19.14 -7.71
C PHE A 110 0.96 18.88 -8.96
N ASP A 111 2.22 19.24 -8.88
CA ASP A 111 3.20 19.00 -9.95
C ASP A 111 3.57 17.50 -10.05
N LEU A 112 3.56 16.80 -8.92
CA LEU A 112 3.92 15.39 -8.83
C LEU A 112 2.83 14.59 -8.11
N TRP A 113 2.53 13.43 -8.68
CA TRP A 113 1.62 12.44 -8.11
C TRP A 113 2.42 11.17 -7.82
N LYS A 114 2.88 11.03 -6.58
CA LYS A 114 3.73 9.94 -6.13
C LYS A 114 3.04 9.16 -5.00
N GLY A 115 3.18 7.84 -5.02
CA GLY A 115 2.73 6.93 -3.98
C GLY A 115 3.89 6.22 -3.29
N GLU A 116 3.57 5.41 -2.30
CA GLU A 116 4.53 4.52 -1.63
C GLU A 116 5.14 3.52 -2.62
N SER A 117 4.35 3.06 -3.60
CA SER A 117 4.81 2.16 -4.67
C SER A 117 5.95 2.73 -5.52
N ASP A 118 6.00 4.04 -5.70
CA ASP A 118 7.04 4.70 -6.52
C ASP A 118 8.44 4.64 -5.89
N VAL A 119 8.52 4.41 -4.59
CA VAL A 119 9.79 4.38 -3.84
C VAL A 119 10.18 2.98 -3.38
N HIS A 120 9.31 2.01 -3.55
CA HIS A 120 9.53 0.63 -3.09
C HIS A 120 10.86 0.03 -3.59
N GLU A 121 11.19 0.24 -4.85
CA GLU A 121 12.45 -0.26 -5.43
C GLU A 121 13.71 0.40 -4.86
N LEU A 122 13.59 1.56 -4.22
CA LEU A 122 14.70 2.28 -3.60
C LEU A 122 14.98 1.82 -2.17
N ILE A 123 14.01 1.16 -1.53
CA ILE A 123 14.09 0.77 -0.11
C ILE A 123 15.26 -0.20 0.15
N PRO A 124 15.48 -1.26 -0.63
CA PRO A 124 16.56 -2.20 -0.36
C PRO A 124 17.95 -1.54 -0.35
N GLU A 125 18.22 -0.63 -1.28
CA GLU A 125 19.49 0.09 -1.34
C GLU A 125 19.65 1.04 -0.14
N MET A 126 18.58 1.77 0.21
CA MET A 126 18.54 2.65 1.38
C MET A 126 18.81 1.86 2.68
N VAL A 127 18.17 0.70 2.84
CA VAL A 127 18.34 -0.18 4.01
C VAL A 127 19.77 -0.68 4.11
N ALA A 128 20.36 -1.13 3.01
CA ALA A 128 21.75 -1.55 2.95
C ALA A 128 22.69 -0.42 3.38
N TYR A 129 22.51 0.75 2.79
CA TYR A 129 23.29 1.95 3.14
C TYR A 129 23.23 2.30 4.63
N MET A 130 22.03 2.27 5.22
CA MET A 130 21.84 2.59 6.63
C MET A 130 22.52 1.58 7.55
N LYS A 131 22.49 0.28 7.21
CA LYS A 131 23.17 -0.76 7.95
C LYS A 131 24.69 -0.64 7.86
N GLU A 132 25.23 -0.46 6.66
CA GLU A 132 26.68 -0.37 6.40
C GLU A 132 27.33 0.83 7.07
N ASN A 133 26.60 1.94 7.18
CA ASN A 133 27.10 3.16 7.84
C ASN A 133 26.77 3.23 9.34
N GLY A 134 26.15 2.20 9.91
CA GLY A 134 25.84 2.14 11.34
C GLY A 134 24.73 3.11 11.77
N TYR A 135 23.91 3.61 10.85
CA TYR A 135 22.78 4.47 11.18
C TYR A 135 21.59 3.68 11.71
N ALA A 136 21.44 2.43 11.28
CA ALA A 136 20.34 1.58 11.70
C ALA A 136 20.86 0.40 12.54
N TYR A 137 20.08 0.00 13.53
CA TYR A 137 20.36 -1.14 14.42
C TYR A 137 19.11 -1.97 14.69
N ILE A 138 19.31 -3.18 15.22
CA ILE A 138 18.19 -4.08 15.54
C ILE A 138 17.69 -3.79 16.96
N SER A 139 16.38 -3.52 17.08
CA SER A 139 15.66 -3.41 18.34
C SER A 139 14.39 -4.26 18.28
N ASP A 140 14.22 -5.18 19.22
CA ASP A 140 13.09 -6.13 19.29
C ASP A 140 12.81 -6.88 17.95
N GLY A 141 13.89 -7.20 17.23
CA GLY A 141 13.82 -7.87 15.93
C GLY A 141 13.53 -6.95 14.73
N ALA A 142 13.18 -5.69 14.96
CA ALA A 142 12.98 -4.71 13.91
C ALA A 142 14.26 -3.92 13.64
N LEU A 143 14.44 -3.46 12.39
CA LEU A 143 15.51 -2.52 12.04
C LEU A 143 15.02 -1.10 12.28
N VAL A 144 15.73 -0.34 13.12
CA VAL A 144 15.31 0.99 13.53
C VAL A 144 16.46 2.01 13.42
N VAL A 145 16.10 3.29 13.36
CA VAL A 145 17.01 4.42 13.38
C VAL A 145 16.57 5.41 14.47
N ASP A 146 17.50 5.87 15.30
CA ASP A 146 17.23 6.94 16.26
C ASP A 146 17.03 8.26 15.55
N VAL A 147 15.86 8.86 15.77
CA VAL A 147 15.49 10.15 15.17
C VAL A 147 15.32 11.25 16.21
N LYS A 148 15.53 10.91 17.50
CA LYS A 148 15.47 11.86 18.62
C LYS A 148 16.54 12.93 18.47
N LYS A 149 16.15 14.19 18.68
CA LYS A 149 17.03 15.35 18.72
C LYS A 149 17.24 15.82 20.16
N ASP A 150 18.36 16.46 20.44
CA ASP A 150 18.66 17.03 21.76
C ASP A 150 17.64 18.10 22.20
N THR A 151 16.92 18.69 21.24
CA THR A 151 15.87 19.68 21.47
C THR A 151 14.50 19.08 21.77
N ASP A 152 14.34 17.77 21.67
CA ASP A 152 13.05 17.12 21.89
C ASP A 152 12.73 17.05 23.40
N THR A 153 11.60 17.61 23.77
CA THR A 153 11.11 17.64 25.14
C THR A 153 10.26 16.43 25.53
N LYS A 154 9.91 15.60 24.53
CA LYS A 154 9.14 14.37 24.71
C LYS A 154 9.97 13.17 24.29
N GLU A 155 9.60 12.00 24.79
CA GLU A 155 10.15 10.75 24.30
C GLU A 155 9.76 10.54 22.83
N VAL A 156 10.76 10.36 21.96
CA VAL A 156 10.58 10.11 20.54
C VAL A 156 11.03 8.67 20.29
N PRO A 157 10.12 7.76 19.91
CA PRO A 157 10.51 6.38 19.58
C PRO A 157 11.39 6.36 18.33
N PRO A 158 12.27 5.35 18.20
CA PRO A 158 13.06 5.15 16.99
C PRO A 158 12.15 5.00 15.77
N CYS A 159 12.63 5.47 14.62
CA CYS A 159 11.95 5.25 13.34
C CYS A 159 12.16 3.80 12.88
N MET A 160 11.09 3.06 12.68
CA MET A 160 11.15 1.69 12.17
C MET A 160 11.38 1.73 10.66
N ILE A 161 12.43 1.04 10.21
CA ILE A 161 12.81 0.92 8.80
C ILE A 161 12.34 -0.43 8.24
N LEU A 162 12.51 -1.51 9.00
CA LEU A 162 11.97 -2.82 8.67
C LEU A 162 11.33 -3.43 9.91
N LYS A 163 10.18 -4.06 9.72
CA LYS A 163 9.52 -4.83 10.77
C LYS A 163 10.29 -6.12 11.08
N SER A 164 9.97 -6.77 12.20
CA SER A 164 10.60 -8.01 12.62
C SER A 164 10.40 -9.18 11.65
N ASP A 165 9.37 -9.13 10.80
CA ASP A 165 9.10 -10.08 9.72
C ASP A 165 9.83 -9.73 8.40
N GLY A 166 10.60 -8.64 8.39
CA GLY A 166 11.35 -8.17 7.23
C GLY A 166 10.56 -7.28 6.26
N ALA A 167 9.28 -6.97 6.57
CA ALA A 167 8.51 -6.00 5.78
C ALA A 167 8.93 -4.55 6.10
N ASP A 168 8.88 -3.69 5.12
CA ASP A 168 9.07 -2.23 5.19
C ASP A 168 7.76 -1.49 5.48
#